data_68b271b4238d90b1d76fced8629c08ae
#
_entry.id   68b271b4238d90b1d76fced8629c08ae
#
_cell.length_a   1.000
_cell.length_b   1.000
_cell.length_c   1.000
_cell.angle_alpha   90.00
_cell.angle_beta   90.00
_cell.angle_gamma   90.00
#
_symmetry.space_group_name_H-M   'P 1'
#
loop_
_entity.id
_entity.type
_entity.pdbx_description
1 polymer ?
#
loop_
_entity_poly.entity_id
_entity_poly.type
_entity_poly.pdbx_seq_one_letter_code
_entity_poly.pdbx_strand_id
1 'polypeptide(L)'
;MSRPEILAPAGNREMLGAAVFSGADAVYLGLTGFNARRTAGNFTPDELREAVAFCHARGVKVHVTLNTLVYDRELSGLADAVRAVAAAGADAVIADDLATAQLVKSIAPTLHLHGSTQMSVHTPEGAKELAALGYDRVILARELSIDEIRAVCEASPIEVEVFVHGALCMSVSGQCMMSAFLGGERGDGASDKYHQDRTVQHALI
;
A
#
# COMPACT_ATOMS: atom_id res chain seq x y z
N MET A 1 15.65 -19.74 -6.43
CA MET A 1 14.64 -18.75 -5.98
C MET A 1 15.39 -17.56 -5.45
N SER A 2 15.04 -16.34 -5.85
CA SER A 2 15.57 -15.12 -5.24
C SER A 2 15.03 -14.99 -3.80
N ARG A 3 15.75 -14.29 -2.94
CA ARG A 3 15.26 -13.94 -1.60
C ARG A 3 14.00 -13.07 -1.74
N PRO A 4 12.93 -13.31 -0.94
CA PRO A 4 11.77 -12.42 -0.90
C PRO A 4 12.19 -10.99 -0.52
N GLU A 5 11.53 -9.99 -1.11
CA GLU A 5 11.67 -8.57 -0.75
C GLU A 5 10.95 -8.31 0.58
N ILE A 6 11.59 -7.61 1.50
CA ILE A 6 10.99 -7.22 2.78
C ILE A 6 10.49 -5.78 2.66
N LEU A 7 9.16 -5.62 2.70
CA LEU A 7 8.49 -4.33 2.75
C LEU A 7 8.11 -3.98 4.20
N ALA A 8 8.60 -2.84 4.71
CA ALA A 8 8.36 -2.40 6.08
C ALA A 8 7.50 -1.10 6.12
N PRO A 9 6.63 -0.95 7.15
CA PRO A 9 5.86 0.27 7.35
C PRO A 9 6.74 1.43 7.84
N ALA A 10 6.42 2.65 7.40
CA ALA A 10 7.03 3.87 7.89
C ALA A 10 5.96 4.96 8.10
N GLY A 11 5.42 5.04 9.31
CA GLY A 11 4.39 6.01 9.67
C GLY A 11 4.93 7.43 9.93
N ASN A 12 6.24 7.56 10.15
CA ASN A 12 6.95 8.83 10.38
C ASN A 12 8.45 8.66 10.08
N ARG A 13 9.21 9.74 10.22
CA ARG A 13 10.66 9.76 9.92
C ARG A 13 11.50 8.84 10.81
N GLU A 14 11.15 8.69 12.08
CA GLU A 14 11.84 7.79 13.01
C GLU A 14 11.63 6.33 12.60
N MET A 15 10.39 5.94 12.32
CA MET A 15 10.05 4.59 11.84
C MET A 15 10.70 4.30 10.48
N LEU A 16 10.78 5.30 9.58
CA LEU A 16 11.48 5.20 8.31
C LEU A 16 12.96 4.85 8.52
N GLY A 17 13.63 5.58 9.41
CA GLY A 17 15.01 5.29 9.77
C GLY A 17 15.18 3.89 10.35
N ALA A 18 14.31 3.50 11.28
CA ALA A 18 14.33 2.17 11.89
C ALA A 18 14.16 1.07 10.83
N ALA A 19 13.20 1.19 9.91
CA ALA A 19 12.95 0.22 8.84
C ALA A 19 14.18 0.05 7.92
N VAL A 20 14.74 1.17 7.44
CA VAL A 20 15.89 1.18 6.53
C VAL A 20 17.13 0.56 7.20
N PHE A 21 17.45 0.95 8.43
CA PHE A 21 18.62 0.42 9.15
C PHE A 21 18.43 -1.02 9.65
N SER A 22 17.18 -1.51 9.71
CA SER A 22 16.90 -2.92 10.02
C SER A 22 16.94 -3.83 8.78
N GLY A 23 17.22 -3.29 7.60
CA GLY A 23 17.46 -4.07 6.40
C GLY A 23 16.20 -4.31 5.55
N ALA A 24 15.23 -3.41 5.60
CA ALA A 24 14.12 -3.41 4.67
C ALA A 24 14.62 -3.20 3.23
N ASP A 25 14.06 -3.92 2.27
CA ASP A 25 14.32 -3.76 0.84
C ASP A 25 13.42 -2.65 0.24
N ALA A 26 12.25 -2.46 0.84
CA ALA A 26 11.32 -1.39 0.52
C ALA A 26 10.61 -0.90 1.78
N VAL A 27 10.10 0.32 1.73
CA VAL A 27 9.23 0.87 2.78
C VAL A 27 7.92 1.34 2.16
N TYR A 28 6.82 1.24 2.92
CA TYR A 28 5.58 1.90 2.53
C TYR A 28 5.19 2.97 3.54
N LEU A 29 4.67 4.06 3.02
CA LEU A 29 4.28 5.23 3.78
C LEU A 29 3.06 5.92 3.15
N GLY A 30 2.37 6.73 3.92
CA GLY A 30 1.20 7.48 3.47
C GLY A 30 1.44 8.97 3.40
N LEU A 31 0.75 9.63 2.49
CA LEU A 31 0.59 11.08 2.50
C LEU A 31 -0.47 11.51 3.52
N THR A 32 -0.52 12.79 3.84
CA THR A 32 -1.51 13.41 4.73
C THR A 32 -2.96 13.33 4.20
N GLY A 33 -3.17 12.82 2.97
CA GLY A 33 -4.48 12.56 2.36
C GLY A 33 -4.50 11.23 1.61
N PHE A 34 -5.71 10.71 1.33
CA PHE A 34 -5.96 9.49 0.54
C PHE A 34 -5.30 8.22 1.07
N ASN A 35 -5.03 8.17 2.38
CA ASN A 35 -4.37 7.06 3.04
C ASN A 35 -5.27 6.48 4.13
N ALA A 36 -5.40 5.15 4.16
CA ALA A 36 -6.20 4.45 5.17
C ALA A 36 -5.71 4.70 6.61
N ARG A 37 -4.43 4.99 6.81
CA ARG A 37 -3.84 5.28 8.14
C ARG A 37 -3.77 6.78 8.43
N ARG A 38 -4.90 7.47 8.52
CA ARG A 38 -4.96 8.93 8.76
C ARG A 38 -4.33 9.38 10.08
N THR A 39 -4.33 8.54 11.10
CA THR A 39 -3.77 8.83 12.43
C THR A 39 -2.27 8.60 12.55
N ALA A 40 -1.63 7.96 11.56
CA ALA A 40 -0.18 7.93 11.46
C ALA A 40 0.35 9.36 11.20
N GLY A 41 1.62 9.60 11.53
CA GLY A 41 2.24 10.91 11.30
C GLY A 41 2.17 11.38 9.85
N ASN A 42 2.13 10.44 8.90
CA ASN A 42 2.07 10.64 7.45
C ASN A 42 3.10 11.69 6.95
N PHE A 43 3.27 11.77 5.65
CA PHE A 43 4.27 12.64 5.05
C PHE A 43 3.59 13.73 4.22
N THR A 44 4.07 14.94 4.34
CA THR A 44 3.78 16.01 3.38
C THR A 44 4.53 15.73 2.06
N PRO A 45 4.16 16.37 0.94
CA PRO A 45 4.89 16.22 -0.32
C PRO A 45 6.39 16.56 -0.24
N ASP A 46 6.77 17.51 0.62
CA ASP A 46 8.17 17.89 0.81
C ASP A 46 8.92 16.82 1.63
N GLU A 47 8.33 16.35 2.72
CA GLU A 47 8.87 15.26 3.51
C GLU A 47 8.96 13.96 2.72
N LEU A 48 8.03 13.70 1.78
CA LEU A 48 8.10 12.55 0.87
C LEU A 48 9.35 12.62 0.00
N ARG A 49 9.68 13.78 -0.58
CA ARG A 49 10.90 13.95 -1.37
C ARG A 49 12.17 13.63 -0.56
N GLU A 50 12.22 14.13 0.68
CA GLU A 50 13.34 13.82 1.58
C GLU A 50 13.39 12.32 1.93
N ALA A 51 12.25 11.69 2.19
CA ALA A 51 12.15 10.26 2.49
C ALA A 51 12.61 9.40 1.32
N VAL A 52 12.17 9.71 0.10
CA VAL A 52 12.60 9.00 -1.12
C VAL A 52 14.12 9.14 -1.31
N ALA A 53 14.67 10.36 -1.23
CA ALA A 53 16.10 10.57 -1.37
C ALA A 53 16.91 9.82 -0.29
N PHE A 54 16.43 9.78 0.95
CA PHE A 54 17.04 9.05 2.06
C PHE A 54 17.06 7.54 1.82
N CYS A 55 15.94 6.97 1.35
CA CYS A 55 15.79 5.55 1.05
C CYS A 55 16.64 5.14 -0.17
N HIS A 56 16.53 5.87 -1.28
CA HIS A 56 17.25 5.56 -2.51
C HIS A 56 18.77 5.63 -2.35
N ALA A 57 19.29 6.55 -1.53
CA ALA A 57 20.70 6.61 -1.19
C ALA A 57 21.21 5.35 -0.46
N ARG A 58 20.29 4.47 -0.01
CA ARG A 58 20.57 3.22 0.71
C ARG A 58 20.07 1.99 -0.03
N GLY A 59 19.61 2.16 -1.27
CA GLY A 59 19.08 1.08 -2.11
C GLY A 59 17.71 0.55 -1.67
N VAL A 60 16.95 1.33 -0.90
CA VAL A 60 15.63 0.97 -0.39
C VAL A 60 14.56 1.66 -1.23
N LYS A 61 13.57 0.92 -1.72
CA LYS A 61 12.43 1.44 -2.49
C LYS A 61 11.40 2.12 -1.59
N VAL A 62 10.59 3.01 -2.17
CA VAL A 62 9.51 3.72 -1.47
C VAL A 62 8.18 3.51 -2.20
N HIS A 63 7.22 2.88 -1.51
CA HIS A 63 5.86 2.68 -1.98
C HIS A 63 4.91 3.62 -1.23
N VAL A 64 4.11 4.39 -1.96
CA VAL A 64 3.19 5.36 -1.35
C VAL A 64 1.76 4.82 -1.35
N THR A 65 1.12 4.81 -0.19
CA THR A 65 -0.28 4.39 -0.07
C THR A 65 -1.22 5.53 -0.47
N LEU A 66 -2.05 5.26 -1.49
CA LEU A 66 -3.24 6.03 -1.89
C LEU A 66 -4.43 5.04 -1.90
N ASN A 67 -4.72 4.45 -0.75
CA ASN A 67 -5.55 3.25 -0.61
C ASN A 67 -6.82 3.52 0.21
N THR A 68 -7.54 4.57 -0.16
CA THR A 68 -8.90 4.87 0.30
C THR A 68 -9.83 5.04 -0.88
N LEU A 69 -11.10 4.68 -0.69
CA LEU A 69 -12.15 4.96 -1.67
C LEU A 69 -12.26 6.46 -1.94
N VAL A 70 -12.45 6.85 -3.18
CA VAL A 70 -12.42 8.24 -3.63
C VAL A 70 -13.79 8.66 -4.20
N TYR A 71 -14.27 9.82 -3.80
CA TYR A 71 -15.48 10.42 -4.36
C TYR A 71 -15.12 11.40 -5.48
N ASP A 72 -16.05 11.63 -6.41
CA ASP A 72 -15.86 12.54 -7.56
C ASP A 72 -15.30 13.91 -7.17
N ARG A 73 -15.78 14.47 -6.04
CA ARG A 73 -15.33 15.77 -5.52
C ARG A 73 -13.85 15.79 -5.09
N GLU A 74 -13.22 14.64 -4.98
CA GLU A 74 -11.85 14.46 -4.50
C GLU A 74 -10.85 14.12 -5.61
N LEU A 75 -11.35 13.82 -6.82
CA LEU A 75 -10.51 13.41 -7.94
C LEU A 75 -9.43 14.45 -8.28
N SER A 76 -9.75 15.75 -8.15
CA SER A 76 -8.75 16.82 -8.37
C SER A 76 -7.61 16.74 -7.36
N GLY A 77 -7.94 16.60 -6.07
CA GLY A 77 -6.93 16.48 -5.01
C GLY A 77 -6.12 15.18 -5.11
N LEU A 78 -6.77 14.08 -5.52
CA LEU A 78 -6.09 12.81 -5.78
C LEU A 78 -5.10 12.95 -6.96
N ALA A 79 -5.49 13.62 -8.03
CA ALA A 79 -4.59 13.86 -9.17
C ALA A 79 -3.36 14.67 -8.75
N ASP A 80 -3.52 15.66 -7.86
CA ASP A 80 -2.41 16.43 -7.30
C ASP A 80 -1.50 15.56 -6.40
N ALA A 81 -2.10 14.65 -5.62
CA ALA A 81 -1.35 13.69 -4.81
C ALA A 81 -0.52 12.74 -5.71
N VAL A 82 -1.10 12.20 -6.78
CA VAL A 82 -0.38 11.35 -7.75
C VAL A 82 0.79 12.10 -8.39
N ARG A 83 0.59 13.38 -8.78
CA ARG A 83 1.68 14.22 -9.31
C ARG A 83 2.79 14.43 -8.28
N ALA A 84 2.44 14.67 -7.03
CA ALA A 84 3.41 14.85 -5.95
C ALA A 84 4.22 13.58 -5.70
N VAL A 85 3.59 12.40 -5.71
CA VAL A 85 4.24 11.10 -5.57
C VAL A 85 5.22 10.86 -6.72
N ALA A 86 4.78 11.09 -7.95
CA ALA A 86 5.63 10.94 -9.14
C ALA A 86 6.82 11.93 -9.12
N ALA A 87 6.57 13.19 -8.77
CA ALA A 87 7.60 14.22 -8.69
C ALA A 87 8.62 13.97 -7.56
N ALA A 88 8.21 13.30 -6.48
CA ALA A 88 9.11 12.85 -5.42
C ALA A 88 10.02 11.69 -5.86
N GLY A 89 9.70 11.00 -6.95
CA GLY A 89 10.45 9.84 -7.44
C GLY A 89 10.17 8.56 -6.68
N ALA A 90 8.97 8.40 -6.11
CA ALA A 90 8.56 7.16 -5.48
C ALA A 90 8.55 6.00 -6.49
N ASP A 91 8.74 4.77 -6.01
CA ASP A 91 8.86 3.58 -6.87
C ASP A 91 7.48 3.00 -7.21
N ALA A 92 6.52 3.06 -6.29
CA ALA A 92 5.19 2.51 -6.49
C ALA A 92 4.10 3.28 -5.73
N VAL A 93 2.87 3.13 -6.21
CA VAL A 93 1.64 3.47 -5.48
C VAL A 93 0.89 2.20 -5.10
N ILE A 94 0.44 2.12 -3.86
CA ILE A 94 -0.47 1.08 -3.37
C ILE A 94 -1.89 1.67 -3.38
N ALA A 95 -2.76 1.14 -4.23
CA ALA A 95 -4.12 1.64 -4.46
C ALA A 95 -5.17 0.55 -4.24
N ASP A 96 -6.37 0.94 -3.81
CA ASP A 96 -7.55 0.07 -3.71
C ASP A 96 -8.70 0.51 -4.63
N ASP A 97 -8.70 1.77 -5.05
CA ASP A 97 -9.74 2.36 -5.87
C ASP A 97 -9.35 2.39 -7.35
N LEU A 98 -10.28 2.00 -8.23
CA LEU A 98 -10.02 1.95 -9.68
C LEU A 98 -9.80 3.34 -10.29
N ALA A 99 -10.42 4.41 -9.75
CA ALA A 99 -10.16 5.77 -10.21
C ALA A 99 -8.72 6.18 -9.85
N THR A 100 -8.22 5.77 -8.67
CA THR A 100 -6.82 5.96 -8.30
C THR A 100 -5.89 5.26 -9.30
N ALA A 101 -6.18 4.01 -9.65
CA ALA A 101 -5.40 3.25 -10.63
C ALA A 101 -5.36 3.95 -12.00
N GLN A 102 -6.52 4.41 -12.49
CA GLN A 102 -6.61 5.13 -13.77
C GLN A 102 -5.84 6.45 -13.75
N LEU A 103 -5.92 7.22 -12.64
CA LEU A 103 -5.16 8.46 -12.50
C LEU A 103 -3.66 8.21 -12.47
N VAL A 104 -3.18 7.19 -11.74
CA VAL A 104 -1.76 6.80 -11.74
C VAL A 104 -1.30 6.48 -13.16
N LYS A 105 -2.02 5.61 -13.88
CA LYS A 105 -1.64 5.23 -15.25
C LYS A 105 -1.68 6.39 -16.23
N SER A 106 -2.57 7.37 -16.06
CA SER A 106 -2.68 8.53 -16.95
C SER A 106 -1.67 9.64 -16.65
N ILE A 107 -1.35 9.88 -15.37
CA ILE A 107 -0.47 10.98 -14.93
C ILE A 107 0.99 10.53 -14.86
N ALA A 108 1.24 9.32 -14.37
CA ALA A 108 2.57 8.77 -14.12
C ALA A 108 2.67 7.31 -14.60
N PRO A 109 2.63 7.04 -15.92
CA PRO A 109 2.55 5.69 -16.48
C PRO A 109 3.76 4.80 -16.16
N THR A 110 4.88 5.37 -15.74
CA THR A 110 6.10 4.64 -15.34
C THR A 110 6.13 4.29 -13.85
N LEU A 111 5.21 4.84 -13.06
CA LEU A 111 5.09 4.54 -11.63
C LEU A 111 4.41 3.18 -11.47
N HIS A 112 5.03 2.28 -10.71
CA HIS A 112 4.46 0.96 -10.46
C HIS A 112 3.15 1.07 -9.67
N LEU A 113 2.18 0.23 -10.00
CA LEU A 113 0.87 0.19 -9.38
C LEU A 113 0.67 -1.13 -8.66
N HIS A 114 0.50 -1.08 -7.35
CA HIS A 114 0.29 -2.25 -6.50
C HIS A 114 -1.16 -2.26 -5.98
N GLY A 115 -1.84 -3.40 -6.11
CA GLY A 115 -3.18 -3.58 -5.55
C GLY A 115 -3.12 -3.77 -4.04
N SER A 116 -3.82 -2.91 -3.31
CA SER A 116 -3.90 -2.98 -1.86
C SER A 116 -4.60 -4.25 -1.38
N THR A 117 -4.29 -4.72 -0.16
CA THR A 117 -5.08 -5.76 0.53
C THR A 117 -6.55 -5.36 0.72
N GLN A 118 -6.86 -4.06 0.67
CA GLN A 118 -8.23 -3.54 0.70
C GLN A 118 -9.08 -3.97 -0.51
N MET A 119 -8.44 -4.36 -1.61
CA MET A 119 -9.12 -4.93 -2.79
C MET A 119 -9.62 -6.37 -2.56
N SER A 120 -9.33 -6.98 -1.42
CA SER A 120 -9.82 -8.31 -1.02
C SER A 120 -9.51 -9.42 -2.02
N VAL A 121 -8.34 -9.43 -2.62
CA VAL A 121 -7.96 -10.45 -3.61
C VAL A 121 -7.60 -11.76 -2.92
N HIS A 122 -8.37 -12.83 -3.25
CA HIS A 122 -8.25 -14.17 -2.64
C HIS A 122 -7.91 -15.27 -3.65
N THR A 123 -8.01 -14.98 -4.96
CA THR A 123 -7.98 -16.03 -5.99
C THR A 123 -6.96 -15.71 -7.09
N PRO A 124 -6.48 -16.74 -7.81
CA PRO A 124 -5.68 -16.53 -9.01
C PRO A 124 -6.37 -15.66 -10.06
N GLU A 125 -7.69 -15.80 -10.22
CA GLU A 125 -8.48 -15.00 -11.16
C GLU A 125 -8.48 -13.52 -10.78
N GLY A 126 -8.60 -13.20 -9.47
CA GLY A 126 -8.47 -11.83 -8.98
C GLY A 126 -7.12 -11.20 -9.31
N ALA A 127 -6.02 -11.95 -9.19
CA ALA A 127 -4.70 -11.47 -9.58
C ALA A 127 -4.58 -11.25 -11.11
N LYS A 128 -5.18 -12.11 -11.92
CA LYS A 128 -5.23 -11.96 -13.38
C LYS A 128 -6.03 -10.73 -13.82
N GLU A 129 -7.16 -10.46 -13.15
CA GLU A 129 -7.97 -9.25 -13.42
C GLU A 129 -7.20 -7.98 -13.07
N LEU A 130 -6.49 -7.94 -11.94
CA LEU A 130 -5.63 -6.81 -11.61
C LEU A 130 -4.51 -6.62 -12.65
N ALA A 131 -3.90 -7.70 -13.11
CA ALA A 131 -2.92 -7.63 -14.19
C ALA A 131 -3.51 -7.01 -15.47
N ALA A 132 -4.73 -7.41 -15.85
CA ALA A 132 -5.43 -6.85 -17.01
C ALA A 132 -5.75 -5.36 -16.84
N LEU A 133 -5.97 -4.90 -15.61
CA LEU A 133 -6.14 -3.49 -15.26
C LEU A 133 -4.81 -2.72 -15.17
N GLY A 134 -3.67 -3.40 -15.36
CA GLY A 134 -2.35 -2.79 -15.40
C GLY A 134 -1.68 -2.65 -14.03
N TYR A 135 -2.07 -3.43 -13.04
CA TYR A 135 -1.32 -3.54 -11.80
C TYR A 135 -0.05 -4.39 -12.03
N ASP A 136 1.01 -4.06 -11.31
CA ASP A 136 2.30 -4.75 -11.37
C ASP A 136 2.46 -5.76 -10.22
N ARG A 137 1.70 -5.57 -9.12
CA ARG A 137 1.75 -6.38 -7.91
C ARG A 137 0.38 -6.41 -7.24
N VAL A 138 0.09 -7.47 -6.48
CA VAL A 138 -1.09 -7.58 -5.62
C VAL A 138 -0.72 -7.97 -4.20
N ILE A 139 -1.25 -7.25 -3.22
CA ILE A 139 -1.16 -7.59 -1.80
C ILE A 139 -2.40 -8.43 -1.47
N LEU A 140 -2.20 -9.72 -1.23
CA LEU A 140 -3.30 -10.66 -1.00
C LEU A 140 -4.07 -10.35 0.29
N ALA A 141 -5.30 -10.79 0.31
CA ALA A 141 -6.10 -10.83 1.52
C ALA A 141 -5.43 -11.75 2.58
N ARG A 142 -5.60 -11.41 3.86
CA ARG A 142 -4.90 -12.06 4.98
C ARG A 142 -5.52 -13.41 5.39
N GLU A 143 -6.65 -13.74 4.80
CA GLU A 143 -7.46 -14.93 5.14
C GLU A 143 -6.99 -16.20 4.43
N LEU A 144 -6.06 -16.09 3.48
CA LEU A 144 -5.58 -17.23 2.69
C LEU A 144 -4.65 -18.14 3.50
N SER A 145 -4.84 -19.43 3.31
CA SER A 145 -3.89 -20.46 3.73
C SER A 145 -2.63 -20.45 2.84
N ILE A 146 -1.57 -21.10 3.31
CA ILE A 146 -0.31 -21.24 2.55
C ILE A 146 -0.53 -21.92 1.20
N ASP A 147 -1.43 -22.93 1.12
CA ASP A 147 -1.71 -23.62 -0.12
C ASP A 147 -2.48 -22.75 -1.12
N GLU A 148 -3.40 -21.91 -0.64
CA GLU A 148 -4.10 -20.92 -1.47
C GLU A 148 -3.13 -19.82 -1.96
N ILE A 149 -2.25 -19.32 -1.09
CA ILE A 149 -1.20 -18.36 -1.48
C ILE A 149 -0.32 -18.96 -2.57
N ARG A 150 0.13 -20.23 -2.41
CA ARG A 150 0.92 -20.93 -3.42
C ARG A 150 0.19 -21.02 -4.76
N ALA A 151 -1.10 -21.37 -4.74
CA ALA A 151 -1.90 -21.46 -5.96
C ALA A 151 -2.01 -20.09 -6.66
N VAL A 152 -2.15 -19.00 -5.91
CA VAL A 152 -2.14 -17.64 -6.48
C VAL A 152 -0.77 -17.31 -7.07
N CYS A 153 0.32 -17.56 -6.34
CA CYS A 153 1.68 -17.29 -6.81
C CYS A 153 2.03 -18.04 -8.10
N GLU A 154 1.62 -19.30 -8.21
CA GLU A 154 1.87 -20.14 -9.40
C GLU A 154 1.09 -19.66 -10.64
N ALA A 155 -0.07 -19.08 -10.45
CA ALA A 155 -0.97 -18.68 -11.54
C ALA A 155 -0.99 -17.18 -11.83
N SER A 156 -0.41 -16.34 -10.96
CA SER A 156 -0.41 -14.89 -11.08
C SER A 156 0.55 -14.42 -12.17
N PRO A 157 0.12 -13.54 -13.08
CA PRO A 157 1.00 -12.91 -14.05
C PRO A 157 1.75 -11.69 -13.48
N ILE A 158 1.43 -11.27 -12.25
CA ILE A 158 2.02 -10.13 -11.53
C ILE A 158 2.62 -10.57 -10.20
N GLU A 159 3.44 -9.72 -9.59
CA GLU A 159 4.05 -10.01 -8.30
C GLU A 159 3.00 -10.17 -7.20
N VAL A 160 3.27 -11.06 -6.26
CA VAL A 160 2.40 -11.33 -5.11
C VAL A 160 3.09 -10.90 -3.84
N GLU A 161 2.34 -10.20 -2.99
CA GLU A 161 2.80 -9.74 -1.67
C GLU A 161 1.83 -10.24 -0.59
N VAL A 162 2.38 -10.67 0.55
CA VAL A 162 1.59 -11.15 1.69
C VAL A 162 2.06 -10.56 3.00
N PHE A 163 1.15 -10.42 3.96
CA PHE A 163 1.49 -10.05 5.32
C PHE A 163 2.09 -11.25 6.07
N VAL A 164 3.28 -11.09 6.62
CA VAL A 164 3.96 -12.14 7.41
C VAL A 164 4.08 -11.79 8.89
N HIS A 165 3.91 -10.51 9.25
CA HIS A 165 3.99 -10.04 10.63
C HIS A 165 3.05 -8.86 10.86
N GLY A 166 2.38 -8.81 12.01
CA GLY A 166 1.54 -7.68 12.43
C GLY A 166 0.32 -8.11 13.24
N ALA A 167 -0.49 -7.13 13.58
CA ALA A 167 -1.76 -7.37 14.27
C ALA A 167 -2.77 -7.97 13.29
N LEU A 168 -3.44 -9.05 13.72
CA LEU A 168 -4.59 -9.58 13.00
C LEU A 168 -5.78 -8.65 13.21
N CYS A 169 -6.36 -8.18 12.11
CA CYS A 169 -7.67 -7.52 12.13
C CYS A 169 -8.77 -8.57 12.22
N MET A 170 -9.81 -8.28 13.01
CA MET A 170 -10.98 -9.18 13.15
C MET A 170 -11.90 -9.15 11.92
N SER A 171 -11.78 -8.12 11.08
CA SER A 171 -12.56 -8.00 9.85
C SER A 171 -11.88 -8.70 8.68
N VAL A 172 -12.69 -9.15 7.74
CA VAL A 172 -12.21 -9.60 6.43
C VAL A 172 -11.48 -8.43 5.74
N SER A 173 -10.38 -8.73 5.05
CA SER A 173 -9.57 -7.74 4.34
C SER A 173 -10.44 -6.88 3.42
N GLY A 174 -10.30 -5.55 3.51
CA GLY A 174 -11.09 -4.59 2.74
C GLY A 174 -12.55 -4.39 3.19
N GLN A 175 -13.05 -5.12 4.18
CA GLN A 175 -14.46 -5.11 4.60
C GLN A 175 -14.68 -4.52 6.01
N CYS A 176 -13.75 -3.72 6.52
CA CYS A 176 -13.86 -3.13 7.84
C CYS A 176 -14.75 -1.89 7.83
N MET A 177 -16.03 -2.06 8.17
CA MET A 177 -16.99 -0.94 8.27
C MET A 177 -16.95 -0.23 9.62
N MET A 178 -16.34 -0.80 10.66
CA MET A 178 -16.23 -0.20 11.99
C MET A 178 -15.51 1.15 11.95
N SER A 179 -14.57 1.28 11.08
CA SER A 179 -13.82 2.50 10.84
C SER A 179 -14.68 3.68 10.41
N ALA A 180 -15.57 3.45 9.44
CA ALA A 180 -16.51 4.47 8.99
C ALA A 180 -17.51 4.82 10.10
N PHE A 181 -17.99 3.81 10.80
CA PHE A 181 -19.02 3.98 11.82
C PHE A 181 -18.52 4.72 13.07
N LEU A 182 -17.35 4.36 13.60
CA LEU A 182 -16.80 4.95 14.83
C LEU A 182 -15.97 6.21 14.57
N GLY A 183 -15.38 6.35 13.39
CA GLY A 183 -14.51 7.46 13.03
C GLY A 183 -15.21 8.62 12.34
N GLY A 184 -16.48 8.46 11.92
CA GLY A 184 -17.23 9.46 11.16
C GLY A 184 -16.67 9.71 9.76
N GLU A 185 -15.78 8.84 9.30
CA GLU A 185 -15.11 8.92 8.01
C GLU A 185 -14.91 7.52 7.43
N ARG A 186 -14.65 7.41 6.15
CA ARG A 186 -14.62 6.21 5.29
C ARG A 186 -14.16 4.91 5.92
N GLY A 187 -14.79 3.82 5.53
CA GLY A 187 -14.82 2.49 6.15
C GLY A 187 -13.52 1.72 6.33
N ASP A 188 -12.42 2.19 5.84
CA ASP A 188 -11.13 1.50 5.87
C ASP A 188 -10.04 2.22 6.69
N GLY A 189 -10.33 3.43 7.18
CA GLY A 189 -9.33 4.28 7.83
C GLY A 189 -9.35 4.36 9.36
N ALA A 190 -10.40 3.94 10.06
CA ALA A 190 -10.53 4.18 11.50
C ALA A 190 -10.17 2.98 12.41
N SER A 191 -9.74 1.85 11.84
CA SER A 191 -9.17 0.76 12.64
C SER A 191 -7.94 1.19 13.43
N ASP A 192 -7.34 2.33 13.06
CA ASP A 192 -6.12 2.84 13.66
C ASP A 192 -6.25 3.31 15.12
N LYS A 193 -7.43 3.71 15.58
CA LYS A 193 -7.61 4.04 17.00
C LYS A 193 -7.41 2.86 17.96
N TYR A 194 -7.59 1.63 17.44
CA TYR A 194 -7.41 0.39 18.20
C TYR A 194 -6.12 -0.36 17.85
N HIS A 195 -5.38 0.10 16.84
CA HIS A 195 -4.18 -0.58 16.32
C HIS A 195 -2.91 0.28 16.39
N GLN A 196 -2.91 1.38 17.15
CA GLN A 196 -1.83 2.37 17.18
C GLN A 196 -0.43 1.85 17.58
N ASP A 197 -0.31 0.62 18.09
CA ASP A 197 0.95 0.11 18.63
C ASP A 197 1.57 -1.08 17.88
N ARG A 198 1.10 -1.44 16.67
CA ARG A 198 1.58 -2.68 16.05
C ARG A 198 2.14 -2.48 14.65
N THR A 199 3.46 -2.53 14.58
CA THR A 199 4.24 -2.57 13.34
C THR A 199 3.85 -3.78 12.49
N VAL A 200 3.42 -3.54 11.26
CA VAL A 200 3.16 -4.59 10.27
C VAL A 200 4.37 -4.67 9.34
N GLN A 201 4.89 -5.85 9.14
CA GLN A 201 5.94 -6.12 8.16
C GLN A 201 5.35 -6.98 7.03
N HIS A 202 5.76 -6.71 5.81
CA HIS A 202 5.35 -7.44 4.63
C HIS A 202 6.55 -8.19 4.06
N ALA A 203 6.33 -9.32 3.43
CA ALA A 203 7.32 -9.98 2.60
C ALA A 203 6.71 -10.38 1.27
N LEU A 204 7.50 -10.30 0.21
CA LEU A 204 7.17 -10.83 -1.10
C LEU A 204 7.53 -12.32 -1.17
N ILE A 205 6.71 -13.07 -1.82
CA ILE A 205 6.95 -14.49 -2.12
C ILE A 205 7.09 -14.68 -3.63
#